data_0a03af8689e6fb1f73f1a44bda135a9f
#
_entry.id   0a03af8689e6fb1f73f1a44bda135a9f
#
_cell.length_a   1.000
_cell.length_b   1.000
_cell.length_c   1.000
_cell.angle_alpha   90.00
_cell.angle_beta   90.00
_cell.angle_gamma   90.00
#
_symmetry.space_group_name_H-M   'P 1'
#
loop_
_entity.id
_entity.type
_entity.pdbx_description
1 polymer ?
#
loop_
_entity_poly.entity_id
_entity_poly.type
_entity_poly.pdbx_seq_one_letter_code
_entity_poly.pdbx_strand_id
1 'polypeptide(L)'
;MLKLNDFGRLCLTWSPTGFAVGTRQVHYAWIIVAIAAIMGFVTSSVRFAAAALVPYLSSASGFGWSYAAISLAFSIQWLVLGIMSPYVGWLGDRYGTRRLLLLGAVLFIAGMLLTGTMTKLWQFYLYFGVLLGLASTIFTVLLVSSVTLWFRRYLGVAMGAVWSFQGMGTIAFIFLIGAAFNELGMKWIFWLPGIAGGALILLLIRFFYNEPAEIGLRPLGAPGDEPIKRSQRDETAKIRSRVFLQQAQRTGTFWNLIGIHYWGCMGHNIINVLVVAIAVDRGLSLGVAAGVLAVQQGVGVFARGAVPVIAERWGCKSVWIAGMSLQAFPLLIILFAHDAWAFYVFSILFGIGQSCEVPTFPIANRQYYGNVPQGSLYGWQNVGNGLGMGMAPVFAGILWDITDSYAAPLIMSLGFSLMGLVSALLLPSPRTSLTPDWEQHIPASVGSSS
;
A
#
# COMPACT_ATOMS: atom_id res chain seq x y z
N MET A 1 3.55 -41.04 -18.33
CA MET A 1 4.02 -41.73 -17.12
C MET A 1 5.15 -40.93 -16.50
N LEU A 2 4.85 -40.07 -15.56
CA LEU A 2 5.83 -39.32 -14.76
C LEU A 2 6.31 -40.25 -13.63
N LYS A 3 7.60 -40.49 -13.57
CA LYS A 3 8.20 -41.34 -12.54
C LYS A 3 8.20 -40.62 -11.21
N LEU A 4 7.58 -41.24 -10.21
CA LEU A 4 7.42 -40.80 -8.82
C LEU A 4 8.73 -40.76 -7.97
N ASN A 5 9.90 -40.82 -8.60
CA ASN A 5 11.19 -40.91 -7.89
C ASN A 5 11.98 -39.60 -7.75
N ASP A 6 11.44 -38.47 -8.21
CA ASP A 6 12.19 -37.18 -8.19
C ASP A 6 11.86 -36.29 -6.97
N PHE A 7 11.04 -36.74 -6.02
CA PHE A 7 10.68 -35.96 -4.83
C PHE A 7 11.67 -36.10 -3.64
N GLY A 8 12.77 -36.81 -3.81
CA GLY A 8 13.63 -37.25 -2.72
C GLY A 8 14.89 -36.44 -2.40
N ARG A 9 15.23 -35.37 -3.12
CA ARG A 9 16.40 -34.52 -2.78
C ARG A 9 16.14 -33.05 -3.14
N LEU A 10 15.38 -32.36 -2.33
CA LEU A 10 15.43 -30.90 -2.23
C LEU A 10 16.72 -30.51 -1.48
N CYS A 11 17.87 -30.59 -2.11
CA CYS A 11 19.09 -29.96 -1.61
C CYS A 11 18.95 -28.46 -1.80
N LEU A 12 18.58 -27.75 -0.76
CA LEU A 12 18.70 -26.29 -0.67
C LEU A 12 20.19 -25.96 -0.49
N THR A 13 20.88 -25.68 -1.59
CA THR A 13 22.23 -25.11 -1.52
C THR A 13 22.12 -23.58 -1.51
N TRP A 14 22.49 -22.99 -0.42
CA TRP A 14 22.58 -21.54 -0.31
C TRP A 14 23.88 -21.03 -0.96
N SER A 15 23.77 -20.14 -1.92
CA SER A 15 24.89 -19.35 -2.45
C SER A 15 24.59 -17.86 -2.27
N PRO A 16 25.60 -16.99 -2.15
CA PRO A 16 25.40 -15.53 -2.06
C PRO A 16 24.62 -14.93 -3.23
N THR A 17 24.47 -15.67 -4.33
CA THR A 17 23.85 -15.25 -5.57
C THR A 17 22.39 -15.70 -5.73
N GLY A 18 21.89 -16.60 -4.88
CA GLY A 18 20.51 -17.10 -4.92
C GLY A 18 20.35 -18.49 -4.32
N PHE A 19 19.10 -18.98 -4.28
CA PHE A 19 18.78 -20.35 -3.91
C PHE A 19 18.71 -21.24 -5.16
N ALA A 20 19.31 -22.43 -5.09
CA ALA A 20 19.06 -23.46 -6.08
C ALA A 20 17.91 -24.35 -5.59
N VAL A 21 16.81 -24.39 -6.33
CA VAL A 21 15.74 -25.37 -6.16
C VAL A 21 15.88 -26.37 -7.30
N GLY A 22 16.47 -27.52 -7.03
CA GLY A 22 16.85 -28.48 -8.06
C GLY A 22 17.91 -27.88 -9.01
N THR A 23 17.67 -27.90 -10.31
CA THR A 23 18.57 -27.34 -11.35
C THR A 23 18.36 -25.85 -11.65
N ARG A 24 17.40 -25.19 -11.03
CA ARG A 24 17.08 -23.76 -11.28
C ARG A 24 17.59 -22.87 -10.15
N GLN A 25 18.43 -21.92 -10.49
CA GLN A 25 18.82 -20.85 -9.58
C GLN A 25 17.71 -19.80 -9.49
N VAL A 26 17.20 -19.57 -8.27
CA VAL A 26 16.22 -18.50 -8.00
C VAL A 26 16.99 -17.24 -7.65
N HIS A 27 16.78 -16.18 -8.44
CA HIS A 27 17.44 -14.89 -8.22
C HIS A 27 17.01 -14.28 -6.87
N TYR A 28 17.95 -13.66 -6.14
CA TYR A 28 17.73 -13.10 -4.81
C TYR A 28 16.61 -12.05 -4.76
N ALA A 29 16.28 -11.42 -5.89
CA ALA A 29 15.13 -10.50 -6.02
C ALA A 29 13.81 -11.09 -5.49
N TRP A 30 13.58 -12.39 -5.72
CA TRP A 30 12.37 -13.06 -5.23
C TRP A 30 12.37 -13.27 -3.71
N ILE A 31 13.55 -13.39 -3.11
CA ILE A 31 13.70 -13.42 -1.63
C ILE A 31 13.34 -12.06 -1.06
N ILE A 32 13.79 -10.97 -1.69
CA ILE A 32 13.40 -9.61 -1.28
C ILE A 32 11.89 -9.40 -1.41
N VAL A 33 11.25 -9.92 -2.47
CA VAL A 33 9.77 -9.88 -2.59
C VAL A 33 9.10 -10.66 -1.45
N ALA A 34 9.59 -11.87 -1.14
CA ALA A 34 9.04 -12.66 -0.04
C ALA A 34 9.19 -11.93 1.31
N ILE A 35 10.37 -11.35 1.58
CA ILE A 35 10.62 -10.55 2.78
C ILE A 35 9.68 -9.35 2.84
N ALA A 36 9.55 -8.59 1.75
CA ALA A 36 8.68 -7.42 1.67
C ALA A 36 7.19 -7.80 1.83
N ALA A 37 6.77 -8.93 1.23
CA ALA A 37 5.42 -9.45 1.34
C ALA A 37 5.09 -9.86 2.79
N ILE A 38 5.99 -10.58 3.47
CA ILE A 38 5.80 -10.99 4.86
C ILE A 38 5.81 -9.79 5.81
N MET A 39 6.74 -8.84 5.64
CA MET A 39 6.75 -7.61 6.43
C MET A 39 5.47 -6.79 6.20
N GLY A 40 5.03 -6.68 4.94
CA GLY A 40 3.77 -6.04 4.58
C GLY A 40 2.56 -6.75 5.17
N PHE A 41 2.52 -8.09 5.16
CA PHE A 41 1.49 -8.90 5.80
C PHE A 41 1.35 -8.57 7.30
N VAL A 42 2.48 -8.49 8.02
CA VAL A 42 2.47 -8.19 9.46
C VAL A 42 2.05 -6.75 9.74
N THR A 43 2.59 -5.78 9.02
CA THR A 43 2.41 -4.35 9.35
C THR A 43 1.09 -3.78 8.88
N SER A 44 0.55 -4.24 7.74
CA SER A 44 -0.73 -3.76 7.22
C SER A 44 -1.93 -4.44 7.86
N SER A 45 -1.77 -5.65 8.42
CA SER A 45 -2.84 -6.38 9.09
C SER A 45 -3.53 -5.55 10.17
N VAL A 46 -2.75 -4.85 10.98
CA VAL A 46 -3.25 -4.05 12.12
C VAL A 46 -4.07 -2.85 11.65
N ARG A 47 -3.65 -2.18 10.58
CA ARG A 47 -4.28 -0.95 10.11
C ARG A 47 -5.76 -1.13 9.78
N PHE A 48 -6.07 -2.14 8.98
CA PHE A 48 -7.44 -2.36 8.51
C PHE A 48 -8.25 -3.24 9.45
N ALA A 49 -7.61 -4.20 10.10
CA ALA A 49 -8.31 -5.16 10.94
C ALA A 49 -8.73 -4.56 12.29
N ALA A 50 -8.05 -3.52 12.78
CA ALA A 50 -8.45 -2.85 14.01
C ALA A 50 -9.87 -2.25 13.94
N ALA A 51 -10.42 -2.04 12.73
CA ALA A 51 -11.82 -1.68 12.54
C ALA A 51 -12.79 -2.74 13.10
N ALA A 52 -12.39 -4.02 13.16
CA ALA A 52 -13.18 -5.08 13.80
C ALA A 52 -13.35 -4.88 15.32
N LEU A 53 -12.51 -4.06 15.95
CA LEU A 53 -12.60 -3.73 17.38
C LEU A 53 -13.53 -2.55 17.68
N VAL A 54 -14.02 -1.84 16.67
CA VAL A 54 -14.88 -0.66 16.83
C VAL A 54 -16.11 -0.95 17.70
N PRO A 55 -16.84 -2.07 17.53
CA PRO A 55 -17.99 -2.39 18.40
C PRO A 55 -17.60 -2.50 19.89
N TYR A 56 -16.43 -3.07 20.19
CA TYR A 56 -15.93 -3.16 21.56
C TYR A 56 -15.51 -1.78 22.10
N LEU A 57 -14.78 -0.99 21.31
CA LEU A 57 -14.31 0.33 21.71
C LEU A 57 -15.47 1.29 21.99
N SER A 58 -16.61 1.14 21.30
CA SER A 58 -17.80 1.98 21.48
C SER A 58 -18.76 1.47 22.55
N SER A 59 -18.67 0.19 22.93
CA SER A 59 -19.59 -0.39 23.92
C SER A 59 -19.32 0.11 25.34
N ALA A 60 -20.37 0.12 26.17
CA ALA A 60 -20.26 0.47 27.60
C ALA A 60 -19.41 -0.53 28.40
N SER A 61 -19.34 -1.79 27.95
CA SER A 61 -18.46 -2.82 28.52
C SER A 61 -16.99 -2.67 28.10
N GLY A 62 -16.71 -1.88 27.04
CA GLY A 62 -15.39 -1.52 26.60
C GLY A 62 -14.97 -0.15 27.09
N PHE A 63 -14.77 0.79 26.17
CA PHE A 63 -14.32 2.16 26.49
C PHE A 63 -15.43 3.20 26.40
N GLY A 64 -16.59 2.90 25.80
CA GLY A 64 -17.70 3.84 25.63
C GLY A 64 -17.38 5.04 24.74
N TRP A 65 -16.38 4.94 23.84
CA TRP A 65 -16.01 6.05 22.96
C TRP A 65 -16.99 6.18 21.80
N SER A 66 -17.24 7.43 21.37
CA SER A 66 -18.07 7.66 20.20
C SER A 66 -17.43 7.13 18.92
N TYR A 67 -18.26 6.70 17.97
CA TYR A 67 -17.76 6.24 16.65
C TYR A 67 -16.90 7.31 15.97
N ALA A 68 -17.27 8.58 16.07
CA ALA A 68 -16.49 9.69 15.51
C ALA A 68 -15.09 9.78 16.14
N ALA A 69 -14.97 9.64 17.47
CA ALA A 69 -13.70 9.66 18.17
C ALA A 69 -12.81 8.47 17.78
N ILE A 70 -13.38 7.27 17.61
CA ILE A 70 -12.65 6.08 17.15
C ILE A 70 -12.20 6.28 15.70
N SER A 71 -13.08 6.74 14.83
CA SER A 71 -12.77 6.99 13.40
C SER A 71 -11.66 8.03 13.22
N LEU A 72 -11.57 9.02 14.12
CA LEU A 72 -10.49 10.01 14.08
C LEU A 72 -9.10 9.36 14.25
N ALA A 73 -8.97 8.31 15.08
CA ALA A 73 -7.69 7.59 15.22
C ALA A 73 -7.25 6.93 13.89
N PHE A 74 -8.20 6.36 13.16
CA PHE A 74 -7.91 5.79 11.82
C PHE A 74 -7.55 6.90 10.81
N SER A 75 -8.26 8.03 10.85
CA SER A 75 -7.94 9.19 10.01
C SER A 75 -6.54 9.74 10.31
N ILE A 76 -6.17 9.87 11.59
CA ILE A 76 -4.81 10.29 12.02
C ILE A 76 -3.76 9.36 11.43
N GLN A 77 -3.98 8.04 11.47
CA GLN A 77 -3.02 7.06 10.93
C GLN A 77 -2.76 7.27 9.43
N TRP A 78 -3.81 7.52 8.64
CA TRP A 78 -3.68 7.81 7.22
C TRP A 78 -3.05 9.18 6.94
N LEU A 79 -3.41 10.20 7.70
CA LEU A 79 -2.82 11.55 7.58
C LEU A 79 -1.32 11.52 7.91
N VAL A 80 -0.94 10.78 8.96
CA VAL A 80 0.48 10.55 9.30
C VAL A 80 1.20 9.86 8.15
N LEU A 81 0.58 8.84 7.53
CA LEU A 81 1.15 8.19 6.34
C LEU A 81 1.35 9.21 5.22
N GLY A 82 0.34 9.99 4.86
CA GLY A 82 0.44 10.98 3.79
C GLY A 82 1.51 12.02 4.05
N ILE A 83 1.47 12.66 5.21
CA ILE A 83 2.38 13.77 5.57
C ILE A 83 3.83 13.29 5.71
N MET A 84 4.05 12.12 6.31
CA MET A 84 5.40 11.61 6.60
C MET A 84 6.03 10.85 5.44
N SER A 85 5.27 10.39 4.45
CA SER A 85 5.79 9.62 3.32
C SER A 85 6.92 10.32 2.53
N PRO A 86 6.85 11.62 2.19
CA PRO A 86 7.95 12.30 1.52
C PRO A 86 9.24 12.32 2.34
N TYR A 87 9.11 12.54 3.66
CA TYR A 87 10.24 12.56 4.59
C TYR A 87 10.86 11.17 4.74
N VAL A 88 10.04 10.14 4.89
CA VAL A 88 10.49 8.75 4.99
C VAL A 88 11.17 8.32 3.69
N GLY A 89 10.59 8.66 2.52
CA GLY A 89 11.20 8.39 1.24
C GLY A 89 12.56 9.05 1.07
N TRP A 90 12.66 10.34 1.41
CA TRP A 90 13.92 11.09 1.40
C TRP A 90 14.95 10.53 2.38
N LEU A 91 14.54 10.17 3.59
CA LEU A 91 15.41 9.51 4.57
C LEU A 91 15.90 8.15 4.06
N GLY A 92 15.05 7.39 3.38
CA GLY A 92 15.38 6.09 2.75
C GLY A 92 16.45 6.23 1.69
N ASP A 93 16.29 7.20 0.79
CA ASP A 93 17.26 7.50 -0.27
C ASP A 93 18.61 7.98 0.32
N ARG A 94 18.58 8.71 1.46
CA ARG A 94 19.76 9.29 2.09
C ARG A 94 20.53 8.35 3.01
N TYR A 95 19.83 7.66 3.92
CA TYR A 95 20.45 6.87 5.00
C TYR A 95 20.37 5.36 4.76
N GLY A 96 19.63 4.95 3.74
CA GLY A 96 19.40 3.56 3.36
C GLY A 96 18.23 2.93 4.11
N THR A 97 17.53 2.08 3.40
CA THR A 97 16.27 1.46 3.82
C THR A 97 16.40 0.63 5.09
N ARG A 98 17.47 -0.16 5.23
CA ARG A 98 17.61 -1.12 6.35
C ARG A 98 17.60 -0.46 7.73
N ARG A 99 18.27 0.70 7.89
CA ARG A 99 18.29 1.44 9.18
C ARG A 99 16.91 1.95 9.55
N LEU A 100 16.18 2.45 8.57
CA LEU A 100 14.82 2.94 8.79
C LEU A 100 13.82 1.81 9.03
N LEU A 101 13.99 0.65 8.40
CA LEU A 101 13.17 -0.53 8.71
C LEU A 101 13.38 -1.00 10.16
N LEU A 102 14.60 -0.89 10.71
CA LEU A 102 14.83 -1.15 12.13
C LEU A 102 14.07 -0.16 13.02
N LEU A 103 14.11 1.13 12.69
CA LEU A 103 13.30 2.14 13.39
C LEU A 103 11.80 1.82 13.27
N GLY A 104 11.34 1.47 12.07
CA GLY A 104 9.96 1.04 11.83
C GLY A 104 9.55 -0.17 12.67
N ALA A 105 10.44 -1.16 12.82
CA ALA A 105 10.20 -2.33 13.68
C ALA A 105 10.05 -1.95 15.16
N VAL A 106 10.92 -1.07 15.66
CA VAL A 106 10.83 -0.56 17.04
C VAL A 106 9.52 0.20 17.25
N LEU A 107 9.16 1.10 16.32
CA LEU A 107 7.90 1.85 16.39
C LEU A 107 6.69 0.94 16.29
N PHE A 108 6.74 -0.12 15.47
CA PHE A 108 5.67 -1.11 15.34
C PHE A 108 5.49 -1.87 16.66
N ILE A 109 6.56 -2.43 17.22
CA ILE A 109 6.50 -3.16 18.50
C ILE A 109 5.98 -2.23 19.61
N ALA A 110 6.56 -1.05 19.76
CA ALA A 110 6.15 -0.08 20.78
C ALA A 110 4.69 0.33 20.59
N GLY A 111 4.28 0.67 19.36
CA GLY A 111 2.91 1.05 19.05
C GLY A 111 1.90 -0.06 19.37
N MET A 112 2.22 -1.32 19.05
CA MET A 112 1.38 -2.48 19.35
C MET A 112 1.26 -2.71 20.86
N LEU A 113 2.37 -2.71 21.59
CA LEU A 113 2.36 -2.93 23.03
C LEU A 113 1.61 -1.81 23.77
N LEU A 114 1.87 -0.56 23.40
CA LEU A 114 1.21 0.61 23.98
C LEU A 114 -0.29 0.61 23.64
N THR A 115 -0.69 0.30 22.41
CA THR A 115 -2.12 0.21 22.04
C THR A 115 -2.84 -0.87 22.84
N GLY A 116 -2.20 -2.01 23.09
CA GLY A 116 -2.78 -3.07 23.92
C GLY A 116 -2.97 -2.70 25.40
N THR A 117 -2.32 -1.65 25.88
CA THR A 117 -2.43 -1.16 27.29
C THR A 117 -3.15 0.18 27.41
N MET A 118 -3.73 0.70 26.32
CA MET A 118 -4.42 1.98 26.34
C MET A 118 -5.65 1.94 27.26
N THR A 119 -5.91 3.07 27.92
CA THR A 119 -7.07 3.28 28.80
C THR A 119 -7.81 4.58 28.48
N LYS A 120 -7.17 5.50 27.73
CA LYS A 120 -7.70 6.81 27.40
C LYS A 120 -7.68 7.05 25.89
N LEU A 121 -8.63 7.83 25.39
CA LEU A 121 -8.78 8.11 23.96
C LEU A 121 -7.53 8.76 23.32
N TRP A 122 -6.87 9.72 24.02
CA TRP A 122 -5.66 10.35 23.50
C TRP A 122 -4.50 9.36 23.31
N GLN A 123 -4.46 8.29 24.13
CA GLN A 123 -3.48 7.21 23.97
C GLN A 123 -3.74 6.44 22.66
N PHE A 124 -5.01 6.21 22.30
CA PHE A 124 -5.37 5.60 21.04
C PHE A 124 -4.92 6.46 19.86
N TYR A 125 -5.13 7.77 19.91
CA TYR A 125 -4.63 8.69 18.89
C TYR A 125 -3.10 8.64 18.75
N LEU A 126 -2.39 8.64 19.87
CA LEU A 126 -0.92 8.64 19.85
C LEU A 126 -0.35 7.27 19.47
N TYR A 127 -0.83 6.19 20.10
CA TYR A 127 -0.22 4.87 19.92
C TYR A 127 -0.63 4.22 18.60
N PHE A 128 -1.92 4.17 18.34
CA PHE A 128 -2.46 3.61 17.11
C PHE A 128 -2.37 4.59 15.93
N GLY A 129 -2.79 5.83 16.13
CA GLY A 129 -2.81 6.83 15.06
C GLY A 129 -1.41 7.25 14.63
N VAL A 130 -0.57 7.73 15.57
CA VAL A 130 0.73 8.32 15.24
C VAL A 130 1.84 7.27 15.18
N LEU A 131 2.07 6.47 16.24
CA LEU A 131 3.21 5.53 16.26
C LEU A 131 3.07 4.42 15.23
N LEU A 132 1.93 3.74 15.20
CA LEU A 132 1.67 2.71 14.18
C LEU A 132 1.51 3.32 12.79
N GLY A 133 1.03 4.57 12.69
CA GLY A 133 1.01 5.34 11.43
C GLY A 133 2.41 5.57 10.88
N LEU A 134 3.36 6.02 11.70
CA LEU A 134 4.77 6.19 11.32
C LEU A 134 5.42 4.86 10.95
N ALA A 135 5.23 3.82 11.76
CA ALA A 135 5.74 2.48 11.44
C ALA A 135 5.24 2.01 10.07
N SER A 136 3.93 2.10 9.84
CA SER A 136 3.30 1.72 8.57
C SER A 136 3.82 2.53 7.39
N THR A 137 4.08 3.83 7.59
CA THR A 137 4.67 4.71 6.56
C THR A 137 6.05 4.22 6.16
N ILE A 138 6.90 3.91 7.14
CA ILE A 138 8.25 3.40 6.91
C ILE A 138 8.20 2.12 6.07
N PHE A 139 7.39 1.15 6.47
CA PHE A 139 7.30 -0.11 5.73
C PHE A 139 6.69 0.08 4.34
N THR A 140 5.59 0.83 4.20
CA THR A 140 4.92 1.02 2.91
C THR A 140 5.84 1.70 1.89
N VAL A 141 6.48 2.80 2.26
CA VAL A 141 7.32 3.58 1.32
C VAL A 141 8.60 2.83 0.99
N LEU A 142 9.28 2.30 2.00
CA LEU A 142 10.63 1.75 1.80
C LEU A 142 10.62 0.34 1.19
N LEU A 143 9.66 -0.53 1.54
CA LEU A 143 9.58 -1.85 0.93
C LEU A 143 9.24 -1.76 -0.55
N VAL A 144 8.26 -0.92 -0.91
CA VAL A 144 7.85 -0.72 -2.30
C VAL A 144 8.99 -0.13 -3.13
N SER A 145 9.65 0.93 -2.63
CA SER A 145 10.77 1.54 -3.36
C SER A 145 11.97 0.59 -3.51
N SER A 146 12.29 -0.20 -2.46
CA SER A 146 13.37 -1.18 -2.55
C SER A 146 13.07 -2.29 -3.54
N VAL A 147 11.88 -2.90 -3.49
CA VAL A 147 11.50 -3.95 -4.47
C VAL A 147 11.64 -3.43 -5.91
N THR A 148 11.29 -2.15 -6.16
CA THR A 148 11.43 -1.54 -7.48
C THR A 148 12.88 -1.54 -7.99
N LEU A 149 13.89 -1.43 -7.12
CA LEU A 149 15.30 -1.45 -7.50
C LEU A 149 15.80 -2.84 -7.92
N TRP A 150 15.18 -3.91 -7.44
CA TRP A 150 15.58 -5.29 -7.70
C TRP A 150 15.12 -5.83 -9.04
N PHE A 151 14.16 -5.15 -9.73
CA PHE A 151 13.55 -5.65 -10.95
C PHE A 151 13.71 -4.67 -12.11
N ARG A 152 14.19 -5.15 -13.26
CA ARG A 152 14.05 -4.51 -14.56
C ARG A 152 12.91 -5.12 -15.36
N ARG A 153 12.59 -6.37 -15.10
CA ARG A 153 11.50 -7.16 -15.70
C ARG A 153 10.75 -7.89 -14.60
N TYR A 154 9.48 -8.15 -14.78
CA TYR A 154 8.59 -8.80 -13.81
C TYR A 154 8.27 -7.97 -12.56
N LEU A 155 8.42 -6.65 -12.63
CA LEU A 155 8.06 -5.76 -11.52
C LEU A 155 6.58 -5.87 -11.15
N GLY A 156 5.69 -6.05 -12.16
CA GLY A 156 4.26 -6.25 -11.94
C GLY A 156 3.97 -7.49 -11.09
N VAL A 157 4.66 -8.61 -11.36
CA VAL A 157 4.50 -9.84 -10.55
C VAL A 157 4.98 -9.62 -9.12
N ALA A 158 6.13 -8.95 -8.97
CA ALA A 158 6.70 -8.63 -7.65
C ALA A 158 5.75 -7.74 -6.82
N MET A 159 5.24 -6.66 -7.42
CA MET A 159 4.28 -5.76 -6.76
C MET A 159 2.96 -6.46 -6.47
N GLY A 160 2.45 -7.25 -7.41
CA GLY A 160 1.25 -8.05 -7.21
C GLY A 160 1.36 -8.97 -6.00
N ALA A 161 2.48 -9.69 -5.86
CA ALA A 161 2.73 -10.54 -4.69
C ALA A 161 2.74 -9.74 -3.39
N VAL A 162 3.49 -8.63 -3.32
CA VAL A 162 3.58 -7.79 -2.11
C VAL A 162 2.20 -7.29 -1.68
N TRP A 163 1.41 -6.73 -2.61
CA TRP A 163 0.11 -6.14 -2.27
C TRP A 163 -0.98 -7.19 -1.96
N SER A 164 -0.96 -8.36 -2.63
CA SER A 164 -1.87 -9.45 -2.29
C SER A 164 -1.60 -9.99 -0.89
N PHE A 165 -0.34 -10.21 -0.52
CA PHE A 165 0.01 -10.66 0.83
C PHE A 165 -0.37 -9.65 1.91
N GLN A 166 -0.26 -8.34 1.65
CA GLN A 166 -0.76 -7.32 2.57
C GLN A 166 -2.27 -7.45 2.83
N GLY A 167 -3.05 -7.67 1.77
CA GLY A 167 -4.50 -7.90 1.90
C GLY A 167 -4.82 -9.17 2.70
N MET A 168 -4.09 -10.26 2.47
CA MET A 168 -4.23 -11.49 3.24
C MET A 168 -3.91 -11.30 4.73
N GLY A 169 -2.92 -10.47 5.06
CA GLY A 169 -2.58 -10.11 6.44
C GLY A 169 -3.75 -9.48 7.19
N THR A 170 -4.47 -8.59 6.53
CA THR A 170 -5.68 -7.97 7.08
C THR A 170 -6.75 -9.02 7.41
N ILE A 171 -7.01 -9.93 6.47
CA ILE A 171 -7.98 -11.02 6.66
C ILE A 171 -7.57 -11.92 7.84
N ALA A 172 -6.30 -12.34 7.87
CA ALA A 172 -5.77 -13.18 8.95
C ALA A 172 -5.92 -12.53 10.33
N PHE A 173 -5.67 -11.21 10.44
CA PHE A 173 -5.80 -10.51 11.71
C PHE A 173 -7.26 -10.31 12.14
N ILE A 174 -8.19 -10.12 11.20
CA ILE A 174 -9.64 -10.08 11.49
C ILE A 174 -10.08 -11.43 12.06
N PHE A 175 -9.64 -12.55 11.47
CA PHE A 175 -9.92 -13.88 12.01
C PHE A 175 -9.30 -14.10 13.40
N LEU A 176 -8.08 -13.61 13.64
CA LEU A 176 -7.45 -13.66 14.96
C LEU A 176 -8.29 -12.90 15.99
N ILE A 177 -8.76 -11.70 15.67
CA ILE A 177 -9.64 -10.93 16.56
C ILE A 177 -10.92 -11.72 16.84
N GLY A 178 -11.61 -12.21 15.79
CA GLY A 178 -12.87 -12.94 15.96
C GLY A 178 -12.74 -14.23 16.78
N ALA A 179 -11.64 -14.95 16.60
CA ALA A 179 -11.41 -16.24 17.28
C ALA A 179 -10.88 -16.09 18.71
N ALA A 180 -10.08 -15.05 18.98
CA ALA A 180 -9.29 -15.00 20.21
C ALA A 180 -9.60 -13.80 21.11
N PHE A 181 -10.40 -12.81 20.66
CA PHE A 181 -10.62 -11.59 21.43
C PHE A 181 -11.33 -11.85 22.77
N ASN A 182 -12.35 -12.70 22.78
CA ASN A 182 -13.11 -13.01 24.00
C ASN A 182 -12.26 -13.73 25.05
N GLU A 183 -11.31 -14.57 24.62
CA GLU A 183 -10.44 -15.34 25.50
C GLU A 183 -9.22 -14.55 25.95
N LEU A 184 -8.60 -13.81 25.04
CA LEU A 184 -7.32 -13.15 25.27
C LEU A 184 -7.47 -11.68 25.70
N GLY A 185 -8.59 -11.03 25.31
CA GLY A 185 -8.83 -9.62 25.55
C GLY A 185 -7.96 -8.67 24.73
N MET A 186 -8.24 -7.37 24.87
CA MET A 186 -7.61 -6.28 24.10
C MET A 186 -6.08 -6.30 24.16
N LYS A 187 -5.51 -6.53 25.33
CA LYS A 187 -4.07 -6.50 25.55
C LYS A 187 -3.34 -7.52 24.66
N TRP A 188 -3.76 -8.78 24.68
CA TRP A 188 -3.07 -9.85 23.99
C TRP A 188 -3.32 -9.85 22.48
N ILE A 189 -4.46 -9.36 22.03
CA ILE A 189 -4.74 -9.17 20.60
C ILE A 189 -3.71 -8.25 19.95
N PHE A 190 -3.20 -7.23 20.66
CA PHE A 190 -2.13 -6.38 20.15
C PHE A 190 -0.73 -6.90 20.53
N TRP A 191 -0.54 -7.42 21.72
CA TRP A 191 0.78 -7.83 22.21
C TRP A 191 1.33 -9.03 21.43
N LEU A 192 0.52 -10.06 21.18
CA LEU A 192 0.98 -11.28 20.52
C LEU A 192 1.46 -10.98 19.08
N PRO A 193 0.68 -10.33 18.20
CA PRO A 193 1.19 -9.95 16.88
C PRO A 193 2.29 -8.88 16.94
N GLY A 194 2.29 -8.00 17.93
CA GLY A 194 3.33 -7.00 18.15
C GLY A 194 4.69 -7.62 18.43
N ILE A 195 4.75 -8.59 19.36
CA ILE A 195 5.98 -9.29 19.74
C ILE A 195 6.38 -10.27 18.64
N ALA A 196 5.49 -11.18 18.26
CA ALA A 196 5.81 -12.23 17.28
C ALA A 196 6.08 -11.63 15.89
N GLY A 197 5.22 -10.71 15.43
CA GLY A 197 5.40 -10.01 14.16
C GLY A 197 6.61 -9.10 14.17
N GLY A 198 6.85 -8.37 15.26
CA GLY A 198 8.03 -7.52 15.42
C GLY A 198 9.34 -8.33 15.43
N ALA A 199 9.37 -9.48 16.14
CA ALA A 199 10.52 -10.39 16.13
C ALA A 199 10.78 -10.95 14.72
N LEU A 200 9.71 -11.34 14.02
CA LEU A 200 9.80 -11.80 12.62
C LEU A 200 10.36 -10.70 11.70
N ILE A 201 9.88 -9.45 11.84
CA ILE A 201 10.38 -8.31 11.07
C ILE A 201 11.88 -8.11 11.35
N LEU A 202 12.32 -8.09 12.61
CA LEU A 202 13.72 -7.94 12.98
C LEU A 202 14.60 -9.05 12.39
N LEU A 203 14.12 -10.29 12.41
CA LEU A 203 14.79 -11.43 11.78
C LEU A 203 14.92 -11.22 10.26
N LEU A 204 13.84 -10.82 9.60
CA LEU A 204 13.80 -10.62 8.13
C LEU A 204 14.68 -9.45 7.68
N ILE A 205 14.84 -8.40 8.49
CA ILE A 205 15.75 -7.27 8.20
C ILE A 205 17.20 -7.77 8.09
N ARG A 206 17.58 -8.87 8.75
CA ARG A 206 18.93 -9.45 8.64
C ARG A 206 19.26 -9.87 7.21
N PHE A 207 18.26 -10.35 6.47
CA PHE A 207 18.36 -10.83 5.09
C PHE A 207 17.92 -9.78 4.06
N PHE A 208 17.56 -8.58 4.49
CA PHE A 208 17.11 -7.53 3.61
C PHE A 208 18.28 -6.70 3.09
N TYR A 209 18.39 -6.62 1.76
CA TYR A 209 19.33 -5.74 1.06
C TYR A 209 18.54 -4.71 0.25
N ASN A 210 18.97 -3.47 0.30
CA ASN A 210 18.28 -2.35 -0.35
C ASN A 210 18.31 -2.47 -1.87
N GLU A 211 19.47 -2.86 -2.41
CA GLU A 211 19.72 -2.97 -3.85
C GLU A 211 20.56 -4.19 -4.20
N PRO A 212 20.44 -4.73 -5.42
CA PRO A 212 21.19 -5.92 -5.84
C PRO A 212 22.71 -5.75 -5.76
N ALA A 213 23.20 -4.54 -6.03
CA ALA A 213 24.63 -4.22 -6.03
C ALA A 213 25.28 -4.37 -4.65
N GLU A 214 24.51 -4.34 -3.54
CA GLU A 214 25.05 -4.59 -2.18
C GLU A 214 25.65 -5.99 -2.04
N ILE A 215 25.14 -6.96 -2.82
CA ILE A 215 25.60 -8.35 -2.84
C ILE A 215 26.20 -8.76 -4.20
N GLY A 216 26.63 -7.77 -4.99
CA GLY A 216 27.29 -8.02 -6.28
C GLY A 216 26.37 -8.58 -7.38
N LEU A 217 25.06 -8.40 -7.25
CA LEU A 217 24.10 -8.82 -8.26
C LEU A 217 23.61 -7.65 -9.12
N ARG A 218 23.13 -7.97 -10.33
CA ARG A 218 22.35 -7.07 -11.16
C ARG A 218 20.87 -7.17 -10.85
N PRO A 219 20.05 -6.14 -11.16
CA PRO A 219 18.60 -6.27 -11.11
C PRO A 219 18.10 -7.41 -12.01
N LEU A 220 17.05 -8.11 -11.58
CA LEU A 220 16.47 -9.21 -12.36
C LEU A 220 15.93 -8.71 -13.70
N GLY A 221 16.44 -9.29 -14.79
CA GLY A 221 16.08 -8.89 -16.16
C GLY A 221 16.91 -7.72 -16.71
N ALA A 222 17.95 -7.28 -16.00
CA ALA A 222 18.92 -6.32 -16.53
C ALA A 222 19.75 -6.97 -17.68
N PRO A 223 20.18 -6.18 -18.70
CA PRO A 223 21.13 -6.63 -19.71
C PRO A 223 22.43 -7.16 -19.09
N GLY A 224 23.05 -8.15 -19.76
CA GLY A 224 24.27 -8.80 -19.26
C GLY A 224 25.50 -7.89 -19.18
N ASP A 225 25.48 -6.78 -19.89
CA ASP A 225 26.52 -5.74 -19.95
C ASP A 225 26.26 -4.55 -19.00
N GLU A 226 25.09 -4.48 -18.35
CA GLU A 226 24.79 -3.40 -17.39
C GLU A 226 25.80 -3.46 -16.24
N PRO A 227 26.57 -2.38 -15.96
CA PRO A 227 27.55 -2.37 -14.87
C PRO A 227 26.85 -2.50 -13.51
N ILE A 228 27.45 -3.27 -12.60
CA ILE A 228 27.01 -3.37 -11.21
C ILE A 228 27.43 -2.07 -10.50
N LYS A 229 26.60 -1.03 -10.61
CA LYS A 229 26.83 0.24 -9.91
C LYS A 229 26.09 0.21 -8.59
N ARG A 230 26.86 0.29 -7.50
CA ARG A 230 26.31 0.49 -6.17
C ARG A 230 25.81 1.93 -6.08
N SER A 231 24.56 2.10 -5.60
CA SER A 231 24.04 3.42 -5.31
C SER A 231 24.95 4.09 -4.29
N GLN A 232 25.68 5.11 -4.72
CA GLN A 232 26.53 5.88 -3.82
C GLN A 232 25.62 6.60 -2.84
N ARG A 233 25.82 6.38 -1.54
CA ARG A 233 25.09 7.07 -0.45
C ARG A 233 25.84 8.31 0.02
N ASP A 234 26.68 8.85 -0.86
CA ASP A 234 27.47 10.06 -0.64
C ASP A 234 26.68 11.35 -0.94
N GLU A 235 27.34 12.47 -0.87
CA GLU A 235 26.76 13.77 -1.23
C GLU A 235 26.23 13.78 -2.68
N THR A 236 26.85 13.02 -3.58
CA THR A 236 26.47 12.89 -4.99
C THR A 236 25.06 12.30 -5.13
N ALA A 237 24.76 11.22 -4.41
CA ALA A 237 23.43 10.60 -4.43
C ALA A 237 22.37 11.55 -3.88
N LYS A 238 22.69 12.33 -2.84
CA LYS A 238 21.77 13.34 -2.28
C LYS A 238 21.47 14.45 -3.28
N ILE A 239 22.50 14.93 -3.98
CA ILE A 239 22.36 15.98 -5.00
C ILE A 239 21.53 15.44 -6.17
N ARG A 240 21.82 14.22 -6.66
CA ARG A 240 21.07 13.55 -7.73
C ARG A 240 19.59 13.41 -7.37
N SER A 241 19.26 12.90 -6.18
CA SER A 241 17.88 12.74 -5.72
C SER A 241 17.15 14.09 -5.62
N ARG A 242 17.82 15.13 -5.12
CA ARG A 242 17.26 16.49 -5.04
C ARG A 242 16.99 17.08 -6.43
N VAL A 243 18.00 17.03 -7.32
CA VAL A 243 17.89 17.56 -8.69
C VAL A 243 16.76 16.85 -9.44
N PHE A 244 16.72 15.53 -9.40
CA PHE A 244 15.65 14.76 -10.02
C PHE A 244 14.27 15.18 -9.48
N LEU A 245 14.09 15.22 -8.15
CA LEU A 245 12.81 15.60 -7.56
C LEU A 245 12.37 17.00 -7.96
N GLN A 246 13.30 17.97 -7.98
CA GLN A 246 13.02 19.34 -8.42
C GLN A 246 12.57 19.39 -9.90
N GLN A 247 13.19 18.60 -10.79
CA GLN A 247 12.79 18.52 -12.18
C GLN A 247 11.43 17.81 -12.33
N ALA A 248 11.20 16.73 -11.60
CA ALA A 248 9.91 16.02 -11.60
C ALA A 248 8.76 16.94 -11.14
N GLN A 249 8.96 17.70 -10.04
CA GLN A 249 7.97 18.62 -9.49
C GLN A 249 7.60 19.79 -10.41
N ARG A 250 8.47 20.13 -11.37
CA ARG A 250 8.16 21.12 -12.42
C ARG A 250 7.21 20.59 -13.49
N THR A 251 7.01 19.29 -13.56
CA THR A 251 6.09 18.68 -14.54
C THR A 251 4.67 18.63 -13.98
N GLY A 252 3.68 19.02 -14.78
CA GLY A 252 2.26 18.90 -14.40
C GLY A 252 1.86 17.43 -14.13
N THR A 253 2.52 16.48 -14.77
CA THR A 253 2.28 15.04 -14.58
C THR A 253 2.63 14.58 -13.19
N PHE A 254 3.66 15.14 -12.55
CA PHE A 254 4.02 14.81 -11.16
C PHE A 254 2.83 15.10 -10.20
N TRP A 255 2.25 16.28 -10.30
CA TRP A 255 1.11 16.69 -9.49
C TRP A 255 -0.17 15.95 -9.86
N ASN A 256 -0.35 15.66 -11.16
CA ASN A 256 -1.48 14.87 -11.62
C ASN A 256 -1.43 13.43 -11.09
N LEU A 257 -0.25 12.80 -10.98
CA LEU A 257 -0.10 11.49 -10.34
C LEU A 257 -0.48 11.51 -8.86
N ILE A 258 -0.10 12.55 -8.13
CA ILE A 258 -0.55 12.77 -6.74
C ILE A 258 -2.08 12.97 -6.70
N GLY A 259 -2.62 13.73 -7.66
CA GLY A 259 -4.05 13.95 -7.83
C GLY A 259 -4.82 12.65 -8.08
N ILE A 260 -4.38 11.80 -9.00
CA ILE A 260 -4.99 10.47 -9.25
C ILE A 260 -5.08 9.68 -7.95
N HIS A 261 -3.98 9.65 -7.18
CA HIS A 261 -3.93 8.93 -5.91
C HIS A 261 -4.87 9.54 -4.85
N TYR A 262 -5.00 10.87 -4.84
CA TYR A 262 -5.91 11.56 -3.93
C TYR A 262 -7.39 11.31 -4.30
N TRP A 263 -7.75 11.56 -5.56
CA TRP A 263 -9.14 11.43 -6.01
C TRP A 263 -9.64 9.99 -5.95
N GLY A 264 -8.81 9.03 -6.37
CA GLY A 264 -9.15 7.62 -6.30
C GLY A 264 -9.35 7.16 -4.86
N CYS A 265 -8.41 7.47 -3.97
CA CYS A 265 -8.50 7.12 -2.55
C CYS A 265 -9.69 7.79 -1.84
N MET A 266 -10.00 9.06 -2.14
CA MET A 266 -11.20 9.71 -1.63
C MET A 266 -12.46 8.97 -2.07
N GLY A 267 -12.58 8.70 -3.38
CA GLY A 267 -13.75 8.02 -3.94
C GLY A 267 -13.98 6.65 -3.30
N HIS A 268 -12.98 5.77 -3.30
CA HIS A 268 -13.21 4.41 -2.83
C HIS A 268 -13.31 4.30 -1.30
N ASN A 269 -12.63 5.16 -0.53
CA ASN A 269 -12.69 5.02 0.92
C ASN A 269 -14.00 5.50 1.53
N ILE A 270 -14.70 6.46 0.91
CA ILE A 270 -16.09 6.80 1.27
C ILE A 270 -16.96 5.55 1.24
N ILE A 271 -16.84 4.76 0.18
CA ILE A 271 -17.64 3.53 0.00
C ILE A 271 -17.20 2.44 0.96
N ASN A 272 -15.91 2.24 1.14
CA ASN A 272 -15.39 1.23 2.09
C ASN A 272 -15.94 1.42 3.50
N VAL A 273 -16.20 2.68 3.90
CA VAL A 273 -16.78 3.01 5.20
C VAL A 273 -18.29 2.86 5.23
N LEU A 274 -18.99 3.23 4.15
CA LEU A 274 -20.44 3.38 4.16
C LEU A 274 -21.21 2.23 3.50
N VAL A 275 -20.58 1.36 2.68
CA VAL A 275 -21.31 0.36 1.87
C VAL A 275 -22.20 -0.57 2.68
N VAL A 276 -21.77 -0.96 3.89
CA VAL A 276 -22.57 -1.81 4.79
C VAL A 276 -23.79 -1.03 5.29
N ALA A 277 -23.59 0.21 5.73
CA ALA A 277 -24.68 1.07 6.20
C ALA A 277 -25.68 1.37 5.08
N ILE A 278 -25.22 1.66 3.87
CA ILE A 278 -26.05 1.88 2.69
C ILE A 278 -26.89 0.63 2.38
N ALA A 279 -26.28 -0.56 2.41
CA ALA A 279 -26.97 -1.81 2.12
C ALA A 279 -28.08 -2.10 3.17
N VAL A 280 -27.80 -1.83 4.45
CA VAL A 280 -28.81 -1.99 5.52
C VAL A 280 -29.93 -0.96 5.39
N ASP A 281 -29.62 0.31 5.07
CA ASP A 281 -30.61 1.37 4.81
C ASP A 281 -31.56 1.01 3.64
N ARG A 282 -31.05 0.27 2.65
CA ARG A 282 -31.83 -0.25 1.52
C ARG A 282 -32.64 -1.51 1.85
N GLY A 283 -32.68 -1.94 3.13
CA GLY A 283 -33.48 -3.06 3.62
C GLY A 283 -32.78 -4.42 3.56
N LEU A 284 -31.49 -4.48 3.25
CA LEU A 284 -30.74 -5.74 3.28
C LEU A 284 -30.40 -6.13 4.72
N SER A 285 -30.42 -7.44 5.02
CA SER A 285 -29.97 -7.91 6.33
C SER A 285 -28.48 -7.59 6.57
N LEU A 286 -28.11 -7.38 7.83
CA LEU A 286 -26.72 -7.07 8.21
C LEU A 286 -25.73 -8.14 7.69
N GLY A 287 -26.14 -9.43 7.68
CA GLY A 287 -25.32 -10.52 7.17
C GLY A 287 -25.03 -10.38 5.67
N VAL A 288 -26.06 -10.03 4.87
CA VAL A 288 -25.91 -9.78 3.43
C VAL A 288 -25.05 -8.54 3.19
N ALA A 289 -25.29 -7.45 3.93
CA ALA A 289 -24.51 -6.21 3.83
C ALA A 289 -23.01 -6.43 4.17
N ALA A 290 -22.71 -7.19 5.21
CA ALA A 290 -21.35 -7.60 5.54
C ALA A 290 -20.72 -8.46 4.43
N GLY A 291 -21.52 -9.35 3.83
CA GLY A 291 -21.13 -10.17 2.67
C GLY A 291 -20.75 -9.33 1.44
N VAL A 292 -21.46 -8.23 1.18
CA VAL A 292 -21.15 -7.26 0.12
C VAL A 292 -19.74 -6.69 0.29
N LEU A 293 -19.39 -6.21 1.49
CA LEU A 293 -18.04 -5.71 1.78
C LEU A 293 -16.99 -6.82 1.71
N ALA A 294 -17.31 -8.03 2.21
CA ALA A 294 -16.39 -9.16 2.17
C ALA A 294 -16.04 -9.57 0.74
N VAL A 295 -17.02 -9.62 -0.16
CA VAL A 295 -16.81 -9.89 -1.61
C VAL A 295 -15.96 -8.79 -2.23
N GLN A 296 -16.25 -7.51 -1.95
CA GLN A 296 -15.48 -6.38 -2.45
C GLN A 296 -14.00 -6.49 -2.07
N GLN A 297 -13.69 -6.74 -0.80
CA GLN A 297 -12.32 -6.86 -0.31
C GLN A 297 -11.65 -8.14 -0.80
N GLY A 298 -12.37 -9.26 -0.86
CA GLY A 298 -11.88 -10.54 -1.38
C GLY A 298 -11.46 -10.45 -2.84
N VAL A 299 -12.33 -9.94 -3.71
CA VAL A 299 -12.01 -9.66 -5.12
C VAL A 299 -10.82 -8.70 -5.22
N GLY A 300 -10.76 -7.70 -4.34
CA GLY A 300 -9.64 -6.76 -4.27
C GLY A 300 -8.28 -7.43 -4.01
N VAL A 301 -8.20 -8.46 -3.19
CA VAL A 301 -6.94 -9.21 -2.94
C VAL A 301 -6.43 -9.86 -4.22
N PHE A 302 -7.30 -10.54 -4.97
CA PHE A 302 -6.92 -11.16 -6.24
C PHE A 302 -6.59 -10.12 -7.32
N ALA A 303 -7.37 -9.06 -7.41
CA ALA A 303 -7.13 -7.98 -8.37
C ALA A 303 -5.77 -7.29 -8.12
N ARG A 304 -5.40 -7.02 -6.87
CA ARG A 304 -4.07 -6.46 -6.51
C ARG A 304 -2.91 -7.36 -6.96
N GLY A 305 -3.13 -8.67 -7.07
CA GLY A 305 -2.16 -9.60 -7.63
C GLY A 305 -2.02 -9.49 -9.15
N ALA A 306 -3.13 -9.41 -9.86
CA ALA A 306 -3.18 -9.44 -11.32
C ALA A 306 -2.92 -8.07 -11.98
N VAL A 307 -3.49 -7.01 -11.42
CA VAL A 307 -3.49 -5.66 -12.03
C VAL A 307 -2.08 -5.10 -12.28
N PRO A 308 -1.09 -5.21 -11.37
CA PRO A 308 0.27 -4.75 -11.66
C PRO A 308 0.92 -5.46 -12.86
N VAL A 309 0.61 -6.74 -13.07
CA VAL A 309 1.10 -7.50 -14.23
C VAL A 309 0.48 -6.96 -15.52
N ILE A 310 -0.80 -6.63 -15.48
CA ILE A 310 -1.52 -6.02 -16.61
C ILE A 310 -0.94 -4.63 -16.90
N ALA A 311 -0.68 -3.82 -15.86
CA ALA A 311 -0.12 -2.47 -15.97
C ALA A 311 1.31 -2.47 -16.54
N GLU A 312 2.13 -3.48 -16.21
CA GLU A 312 3.47 -3.64 -16.78
C GLU A 312 3.42 -3.92 -18.28
N ARG A 313 2.40 -4.65 -18.77
CA ARG A 313 2.24 -5.02 -20.19
C ARG A 313 1.52 -3.97 -21.02
N TRP A 314 0.42 -3.43 -20.52
CA TRP A 314 -0.51 -2.55 -21.26
C TRP A 314 -0.36 -1.07 -20.92
N GLY A 315 0.44 -0.75 -19.91
CA GLY A 315 0.65 0.61 -19.42
C GLY A 315 -0.30 1.03 -18.31
N CYS A 316 0.23 1.78 -17.35
CA CYS A 316 -0.52 2.23 -16.17
C CYS A 316 -1.68 3.17 -16.53
N LYS A 317 -1.53 4.03 -17.54
CA LYS A 317 -2.60 4.93 -17.98
C LYS A 317 -3.88 4.18 -18.33
N SER A 318 -3.80 3.12 -19.15
CA SER A 318 -4.96 2.31 -19.54
C SER A 318 -5.60 1.60 -18.36
N VAL A 319 -4.78 1.08 -17.44
CA VAL A 319 -5.24 0.42 -16.22
C VAL A 319 -5.94 1.39 -15.28
N TRP A 320 -5.44 2.60 -15.11
CA TRP A 320 -6.08 3.62 -14.28
C TRP A 320 -7.39 4.12 -14.89
N ILE A 321 -7.46 4.32 -16.21
CA ILE A 321 -8.72 4.67 -16.87
C ILE A 321 -9.77 3.59 -16.62
N ALA A 322 -9.43 2.31 -16.84
CA ALA A 322 -10.33 1.20 -16.56
C ALA A 322 -10.70 1.11 -15.08
N GLY A 323 -9.71 1.23 -14.19
CA GLY A 323 -9.91 1.16 -12.74
C GLY A 323 -10.81 2.27 -12.21
N MET A 324 -10.56 3.53 -12.58
CA MET A 324 -11.38 4.66 -12.18
C MET A 324 -12.80 4.59 -12.78
N SER A 325 -12.95 4.05 -13.99
CA SER A 325 -14.26 3.78 -14.56
C SER A 325 -15.01 2.70 -13.78
N LEU A 326 -14.35 1.59 -13.42
CA LEU A 326 -14.91 0.53 -12.57
C LEU A 326 -15.16 0.99 -11.12
N GLN A 327 -14.53 2.07 -10.68
CA GLN A 327 -14.80 2.68 -9.39
C GLN A 327 -15.97 3.68 -9.48
N ALA A 328 -16.10 4.45 -10.55
CA ALA A 328 -17.11 5.48 -10.71
C ALA A 328 -18.48 4.91 -11.13
N PHE A 329 -18.56 4.25 -12.29
CA PHE A 329 -19.84 3.88 -12.87
C PHE A 329 -20.66 2.86 -12.08
N PRO A 330 -20.08 1.86 -11.41
CA PRO A 330 -20.87 0.96 -10.56
C PRO A 330 -21.57 1.63 -9.38
N LEU A 331 -21.15 2.82 -8.95
CA LEU A 331 -21.85 3.59 -7.93
C LEU A 331 -23.28 3.94 -8.35
N LEU A 332 -23.52 4.08 -9.65
CA LEU A 332 -24.87 4.28 -10.19
C LEU A 332 -25.77 3.08 -9.92
N ILE A 333 -25.19 1.86 -9.81
CA ILE A 333 -25.98 0.67 -9.47
C ILE A 333 -26.55 0.82 -8.07
N ILE A 334 -25.71 1.07 -7.06
CA ILE A 334 -26.16 1.13 -5.67
C ILE A 334 -26.95 2.42 -5.34
N LEU A 335 -26.86 3.44 -6.18
CA LEU A 335 -27.67 4.64 -6.04
C LEU A 335 -29.17 4.33 -6.20
N PHE A 336 -29.51 3.35 -7.05
CA PHE A 336 -30.89 2.97 -7.38
C PHE A 336 -31.25 1.53 -6.96
N ALA A 337 -30.28 0.71 -6.55
CA ALA A 337 -30.52 -0.69 -6.21
C ALA A 337 -31.12 -0.86 -4.81
N HIS A 338 -32.00 -1.86 -4.70
CA HIS A 338 -32.58 -2.35 -3.45
C HIS A 338 -32.33 -3.86 -3.26
N ASP A 339 -31.86 -4.56 -4.30
CA ASP A 339 -31.67 -6.00 -4.30
C ASP A 339 -30.23 -6.41 -3.97
N ALA A 340 -30.07 -7.49 -3.20
CA ALA A 340 -28.75 -8.00 -2.80
C ALA A 340 -27.84 -8.32 -3.99
N TRP A 341 -28.39 -8.89 -5.08
CA TRP A 341 -27.57 -9.24 -6.26
C TRP A 341 -26.91 -8.01 -6.89
N ALA A 342 -27.59 -6.87 -6.92
CA ALA A 342 -27.04 -5.63 -7.49
C ALA A 342 -25.89 -5.10 -6.64
N PHE A 343 -25.97 -5.20 -5.31
CA PHE A 343 -24.88 -4.89 -4.40
C PHE A 343 -23.68 -5.82 -4.57
N TYR A 344 -23.89 -7.12 -4.82
CA TYR A 344 -22.79 -8.05 -5.10
C TYR A 344 -22.13 -7.77 -6.45
N VAL A 345 -22.89 -7.47 -7.50
CA VAL A 345 -22.33 -7.05 -8.80
C VAL A 345 -21.50 -5.77 -8.63
N PHE A 346 -22.06 -4.78 -7.94
CA PHE A 346 -21.32 -3.57 -7.58
C PHE A 346 -20.01 -3.92 -6.88
N SER A 347 -20.02 -4.76 -5.84
CA SER A 347 -18.84 -5.14 -5.05
C SER A 347 -17.74 -5.75 -5.87
N ILE A 348 -18.08 -6.61 -6.84
CA ILE A 348 -17.10 -7.22 -7.75
C ILE A 348 -16.46 -6.16 -8.63
N LEU A 349 -17.26 -5.33 -9.29
CA LEU A 349 -16.77 -4.30 -10.22
C LEU A 349 -15.93 -3.24 -9.48
N PHE A 350 -16.47 -2.74 -8.37
CA PHE A 350 -15.81 -1.73 -7.56
C PHE A 350 -14.54 -2.26 -6.88
N GLY A 351 -14.56 -3.51 -6.39
CA GLY A 351 -13.41 -4.19 -5.80
C GLY A 351 -12.25 -4.34 -6.78
N ILE A 352 -12.53 -4.64 -8.06
CA ILE A 352 -11.52 -4.60 -9.12
C ILE A 352 -11.03 -3.18 -9.34
N GLY A 353 -11.95 -2.19 -9.47
CA GLY A 353 -11.65 -0.80 -9.74
C GLY A 353 -10.69 -0.18 -8.74
N GLN A 354 -11.00 -0.25 -7.44
CA GLN A 354 -10.15 0.28 -6.37
C GLN A 354 -8.76 -0.38 -6.29
N SER A 355 -8.64 -1.60 -6.80
CA SER A 355 -7.38 -2.36 -6.77
C SER A 355 -6.43 -1.97 -7.91
N CYS A 356 -6.90 -1.22 -8.90
CA CYS A 356 -6.10 -0.76 -10.04
C CYS A 356 -5.15 0.39 -9.68
N GLU A 357 -5.35 1.06 -8.57
CA GLU A 357 -4.69 2.31 -8.25
C GLU A 357 -3.34 2.10 -7.55
N VAL A 358 -3.36 1.81 -6.26
CA VAL A 358 -2.17 1.82 -5.39
C VAL A 358 -1.04 0.88 -5.86
N PRO A 359 -1.30 -0.37 -6.26
CA PRO A 359 -0.26 -1.32 -6.61
C PRO A 359 0.50 -0.99 -7.90
N THR A 360 -0.04 -0.09 -8.73
CA THR A 360 0.53 0.23 -10.04
C THR A 360 1.44 1.45 -10.05
N PHE A 361 1.47 2.26 -8.98
CA PHE A 361 2.33 3.46 -8.90
C PHE A 361 3.83 3.16 -9.08
N PRO A 362 4.42 2.09 -8.52
CA PRO A 362 5.83 1.77 -8.76
C PRO A 362 6.13 1.48 -10.24
N ILE A 363 5.17 0.88 -10.94
CA ILE A 363 5.28 0.58 -12.38
C ILE A 363 5.16 1.87 -13.19
N ALA A 364 4.20 2.74 -12.83
CA ALA A 364 4.03 4.05 -13.46
C ALA A 364 5.28 4.92 -13.29
N ASN A 365 5.89 4.92 -12.13
CA ASN A 365 7.14 5.64 -11.89
C ASN A 365 8.22 5.20 -12.86
N ARG A 366 8.34 3.90 -13.10
CA ARG A 366 9.28 3.37 -14.09
C ARG A 366 8.90 3.75 -15.52
N GLN A 367 7.61 3.72 -15.86
CA GLN A 367 7.13 4.03 -17.20
C GLN A 367 7.30 5.53 -17.56
N TYR A 368 7.12 6.44 -16.60
CA TYR A 368 7.19 7.88 -16.83
C TYR A 368 8.55 8.50 -16.54
N TYR A 369 9.29 7.97 -15.56
CA TYR A 369 10.55 8.58 -15.10
C TYR A 369 11.76 7.66 -15.27
N GLY A 370 11.57 6.40 -15.62
CA GLY A 370 12.66 5.45 -15.81
C GLY A 370 13.32 4.99 -14.50
N ASN A 371 14.64 4.84 -14.54
CA ASN A 371 15.44 4.36 -13.40
C ASN A 371 15.92 5.54 -12.55
N VAL A 372 15.12 6.00 -11.63
CA VAL A 372 15.34 7.19 -10.80
C VAL A 372 15.24 6.83 -9.32
N PRO A 373 15.67 7.72 -8.39
CA PRO A 373 15.44 7.52 -6.96
C PRO A 373 13.97 7.36 -6.65
N GLN A 374 13.57 6.17 -6.18
CA GLN A 374 12.16 5.79 -6.03
C GLN A 374 11.56 6.20 -4.67
N GLY A 375 12.39 6.31 -3.62
CA GLY A 375 11.92 6.59 -2.28
C GLY A 375 11.22 7.94 -2.17
N SER A 376 11.89 9.01 -2.57
CA SER A 376 11.34 10.36 -2.55
C SER A 376 10.13 10.51 -3.51
N LEU A 377 10.22 9.94 -4.71
CA LEU A 377 9.14 10.01 -5.71
C LEU A 377 7.87 9.31 -5.21
N TYR A 378 7.98 8.07 -4.78
CA TYR A 378 6.86 7.31 -4.25
C TYR A 378 6.33 7.90 -2.94
N GLY A 379 7.22 8.44 -2.10
CA GLY A 379 6.84 9.16 -0.89
C GLY A 379 5.91 10.34 -1.18
N TRP A 380 6.21 11.17 -2.17
CA TRP A 380 5.33 12.27 -2.59
C TRP A 380 3.99 11.79 -3.14
N GLN A 381 3.96 10.71 -3.89
CA GLN A 381 2.70 10.14 -4.40
C GLN A 381 1.81 9.64 -3.27
N ASN A 382 2.38 9.10 -2.19
CA ASN A 382 1.63 8.68 -1.02
C ASN A 382 0.99 9.84 -0.22
N VAL A 383 1.37 11.10 -0.47
CA VAL A 383 0.62 12.26 0.06
C VAL A 383 -0.83 12.20 -0.39
N GLY A 384 -1.06 11.96 -1.70
CA GLY A 384 -2.40 11.81 -2.25
C GLY A 384 -3.18 10.67 -1.57
N ASN A 385 -2.54 9.50 -1.44
CA ASN A 385 -3.13 8.35 -0.75
C ASN A 385 -3.54 8.68 0.70
N GLY A 386 -2.59 9.17 1.50
CA GLY A 386 -2.84 9.42 2.92
C GLY A 386 -3.90 10.49 3.16
N LEU A 387 -3.88 11.59 2.38
CA LEU A 387 -4.90 12.63 2.46
C LEU A 387 -6.27 12.10 2.01
N GLY A 388 -6.33 11.39 0.87
CA GLY A 388 -7.58 10.81 0.36
C GLY A 388 -8.22 9.84 1.34
N MET A 389 -7.44 8.86 1.81
CA MET A 389 -7.93 7.86 2.77
C MET A 389 -8.29 8.47 4.14
N GLY A 390 -7.52 9.46 4.62
CA GLY A 390 -7.74 10.08 5.92
C GLY A 390 -8.93 11.04 5.96
N MET A 391 -9.19 11.75 4.87
CA MET A 391 -10.27 12.75 4.80
C MET A 391 -11.62 12.13 4.40
N ALA A 392 -11.63 11.04 3.66
CA ALA A 392 -12.85 10.44 3.12
C ALA A 392 -13.92 10.12 4.18
N PRO A 393 -13.60 9.45 5.33
CA PRO A 393 -14.61 9.18 6.35
C PRO A 393 -15.21 10.45 6.97
N VAL A 394 -14.39 11.50 7.13
CA VAL A 394 -14.81 12.78 7.71
C VAL A 394 -15.81 13.47 6.79
N PHE A 395 -15.49 13.58 5.50
CA PHE A 395 -16.40 14.19 4.53
C PHE A 395 -17.69 13.38 4.36
N ALA A 396 -17.59 12.06 4.37
CA ALA A 396 -18.75 11.18 4.29
C ALA A 396 -19.68 11.37 5.49
N GLY A 397 -19.13 11.45 6.70
CA GLY A 397 -19.89 11.69 7.92
C GLY A 397 -20.56 13.06 7.94
N ILE A 398 -19.81 14.12 7.61
CA ILE A 398 -20.36 15.49 7.55
C ILE A 398 -21.53 15.58 6.56
N LEU A 399 -21.39 14.99 5.38
CA LEU A 399 -22.46 15.01 4.40
C LEU A 399 -23.69 14.24 4.85
N TRP A 400 -23.49 13.11 5.52
CA TRP A 400 -24.62 12.36 6.09
C TRP A 400 -25.32 13.18 7.18
N ASP A 401 -24.58 13.79 8.10
CA ASP A 401 -25.12 14.61 9.19
C ASP A 401 -25.94 15.82 8.69
N ILE A 402 -25.53 16.42 7.54
CA ILE A 402 -26.22 17.58 6.97
C ILE A 402 -27.45 17.18 6.16
N THR A 403 -27.39 16.03 5.45
CA THR A 403 -28.42 15.67 4.46
C THR A 403 -29.36 14.56 4.92
N ASP A 404 -29.03 13.88 6.01
CA ASP A 404 -29.71 12.68 6.53
C ASP A 404 -29.95 11.64 5.40
N SER A 405 -28.97 11.53 4.50
CA SER A 405 -29.08 10.70 3.29
C SER A 405 -27.71 10.14 2.84
N TYR A 406 -27.68 8.87 2.52
CA TYR A 406 -26.50 8.24 1.90
C TYR A 406 -26.30 8.63 0.44
N ALA A 407 -27.31 9.23 -0.24
CA ALA A 407 -27.18 9.67 -1.62
C ALA A 407 -26.09 10.75 -1.78
N ALA A 408 -25.97 11.68 -0.83
CA ALA A 408 -24.98 12.74 -0.88
C ALA A 408 -23.52 12.22 -0.82
N PRO A 409 -23.12 11.37 0.13
CA PRO A 409 -21.80 10.70 0.12
C PRO A 409 -21.55 9.85 -1.13
N LEU A 410 -22.58 9.16 -1.66
CA LEU A 410 -22.46 8.38 -2.91
C LEU A 410 -22.15 9.27 -4.10
N ILE A 411 -22.87 10.39 -4.26
CA ILE A 411 -22.64 11.36 -5.35
C ILE A 411 -21.25 11.99 -5.20
N MET A 412 -20.84 12.29 -3.98
CA MET A 412 -19.48 12.80 -3.73
C MET A 412 -18.41 11.77 -4.12
N SER A 413 -18.58 10.49 -3.75
CA SER A 413 -17.69 9.40 -4.15
C SER A 413 -17.61 9.25 -5.67
N LEU A 414 -18.76 9.33 -6.37
CA LEU A 414 -18.83 9.34 -7.82
C LEU A 414 -18.04 10.53 -8.40
N GLY A 415 -18.24 11.73 -7.86
CA GLY A 415 -17.53 12.93 -8.28
C GLY A 415 -16.01 12.79 -8.16
N PHE A 416 -15.51 12.31 -7.03
CA PHE A 416 -14.07 12.08 -6.84
C PHE A 416 -13.54 10.98 -7.77
N SER A 417 -14.27 9.89 -7.96
CA SER A 417 -13.86 8.84 -8.90
C SER A 417 -13.81 9.34 -10.34
N LEU A 418 -14.74 10.21 -10.75
CA LEU A 418 -14.73 10.87 -12.07
C LEU A 418 -13.57 11.87 -12.18
N MET A 419 -13.23 12.61 -11.12
CA MET A 419 -12.03 13.47 -11.11
C MET A 419 -10.76 12.64 -11.28
N GLY A 420 -10.67 11.47 -10.64
CA GLY A 420 -9.61 10.49 -10.85
C GLY A 420 -9.54 9.99 -12.29
N LEU A 421 -10.70 9.68 -12.89
CA LEU A 421 -10.80 9.27 -14.29
C LEU A 421 -10.31 10.37 -15.24
N VAL A 422 -10.76 11.61 -15.06
CA VAL A 422 -10.30 12.77 -15.86
C VAL A 422 -8.80 12.96 -15.70
N SER A 423 -8.28 12.89 -14.47
CA SER A 423 -6.85 12.97 -14.20
C SER A 423 -6.06 11.87 -14.92
N ALA A 424 -6.58 10.62 -14.96
CA ALA A 424 -5.95 9.53 -15.70
C ALA A 424 -5.98 9.74 -17.23
N LEU A 425 -7.08 10.29 -17.76
CA LEU A 425 -7.19 10.64 -19.18
C LEU A 425 -6.19 11.71 -19.62
N LEU A 426 -5.92 12.70 -18.75
CA LEU A 426 -4.98 13.79 -18.98
C LEU A 426 -3.51 13.37 -18.91
N LEU A 427 -3.18 12.15 -18.45
CA LEU A 427 -1.80 11.66 -18.46
C LEU A 427 -1.25 11.57 -19.88
N PRO A 428 0.04 11.89 -20.08
CA PRO A 428 0.72 11.62 -21.34
C PRO A 428 0.84 10.11 -21.61
N SER A 429 1.28 9.76 -22.82
CA SER A 429 1.55 8.35 -23.13
C SER A 429 2.67 7.80 -22.22
N PRO A 430 2.54 6.57 -21.67
CA PRO A 430 3.59 5.95 -20.85
C PRO A 430 4.92 5.71 -21.59
N ARG A 431 4.93 5.89 -22.91
CA ARG A 431 6.14 5.78 -23.74
C ARG A 431 6.97 7.08 -23.77
N THR A 432 6.47 8.15 -23.17
CA THR A 432 7.13 9.46 -23.12
C THR A 432 7.86 9.57 -21.80
N SER A 433 9.19 9.55 -21.80
CA SER A 433 9.97 9.91 -20.61
C SER A 433 9.74 11.39 -20.28
N LEU A 434 9.35 11.70 -19.04
CA LEU A 434 8.99 13.06 -18.63
C LEU A 434 10.20 13.93 -18.27
N THR A 435 11.30 13.31 -17.90
CA THR A 435 12.52 14.00 -17.47
C THR A 435 13.75 13.28 -18.06
N PRO A 436 13.88 13.18 -19.43
CA PRO A 436 14.95 12.42 -20.05
C PRO A 436 16.33 12.96 -19.71
N ASP A 437 16.46 14.27 -19.58
CA ASP A 437 17.74 14.98 -19.43
C ASP A 437 17.98 15.54 -18.02
N TRP A 438 17.29 15.02 -16.99
CA TRP A 438 17.42 15.54 -15.63
C TRP A 438 18.85 15.51 -15.08
N GLU A 439 19.66 14.58 -15.53
CA GLU A 439 21.07 14.43 -15.13
C GLU A 439 21.95 15.58 -15.61
N GLN A 440 21.58 16.30 -16.67
CA GLN A 440 22.30 17.46 -17.17
C GLN A 440 22.25 18.64 -16.17
N HIS A 441 21.28 18.63 -15.27
CA HIS A 441 21.17 19.65 -14.22
C HIS A 441 21.98 19.34 -12.95
N ILE A 442 22.73 18.24 -12.95
CA ILE A 442 23.63 17.90 -11.86
C ILE A 442 24.86 18.83 -11.96
N PRO A 443 25.28 19.50 -10.85
CA PRO A 443 26.47 20.35 -10.86
C PRO A 443 27.71 19.59 -11.36
N ALA A 444 28.52 20.21 -12.22
CA ALA A 444 29.72 19.59 -12.82
C ALA A 444 30.73 19.07 -11.78
N SER A 445 30.77 19.69 -10.59
CA SER A 445 31.57 19.23 -9.45
C SER A 445 31.21 17.83 -8.93
N VAL A 446 30.04 17.32 -9.31
CA VAL A 446 29.49 16.03 -8.88
C VAL A 446 29.46 15.03 -10.03
N GLY A 447 29.42 15.50 -11.28
CA GLY A 447 29.30 14.67 -12.49
C GLY A 447 30.63 14.01 -12.97
N SER A 448 31.79 14.47 -12.46
CA SER A 448 33.10 13.99 -12.90
C SER A 448 33.62 12.73 -12.17
N SER A 449 32.84 12.16 -11.25
CA SER A 449 33.19 10.97 -10.45
C SER A 449 32.40 9.71 -10.80
N SER A 450 31.74 9.66 -11.98
CA SER A 450 30.97 8.49 -12.44
C SER A 450 31.73 7.63 -13.43
#